data_90e671643dbdc362aa78c71cba9f8fa1
#
_entry.id   90e671643dbdc362aa78c71cba9f8fa1
#
_cell.length_a   1.000
_cell.length_b   1.000
_cell.length_c   1.000
_cell.angle_alpha   90.00
_cell.angle_beta   90.00
_cell.angle_gamma   90.00
#
_symmetry.space_group_name_H-M   'P 1'
#
loop_
_entity.id
_entity.type
_entity.pdbx_description
1 polymer ?
#
loop_
_entity_poly.entity_id
_entity_poly.type
_entity_poly.pdbx_seq_one_letter_code
_entity_poly.pdbx_strand_id
1 'polypeptide(L)'
;GTQEFVDNYKSALAELQGLILPKSKTGKLVEGSFAWLLKQYFNSSNWHSLSKVTQKQKELILMKVCDTIGNIPYQAIEKKHIIAGVERRKETPAMARNFLKALNGLFNWAIDQGLLENNPALGIKRPPLKNKEGFPVWTEEDVEKYYQRWSHGTHERVWIDVLLYTGLRRGDAVRIGWKDVKDNIIHLKTEKSKFQTDVFLPILPELAKTLETGPIGEETFICSKVNQKFTKESFGNGFRDACNAAGIKKSAHGLRKLAATRAANSGATVSQLKAIFGWTEDQMASLYTKSADRKRLALEAIKKLQKS
;
A
#
# COMPACT_ATOMS: atom_id res chain seq x y z
N GLY A 1 -2.70 4.84 -25.26
CA GLY A 1 -3.72 5.06 -26.26
C GLY A 1 -3.21 6.09 -27.27
N THR A 2 -3.37 5.80 -28.53
CA THR A 2 -2.95 6.70 -29.62
C THR A 2 -3.77 7.98 -29.58
N GLN A 3 -3.21 9.09 -30.10
CA GLN A 3 -3.90 10.37 -30.26
C GLN A 3 -5.24 10.19 -31.04
N GLU A 4 -5.22 9.34 -32.03
CA GLU A 4 -6.36 8.93 -32.85
C GLU A 4 -7.54 8.36 -32.04
N PHE A 5 -7.24 7.56 -30.99
CA PHE A 5 -8.27 7.05 -30.10
C PHE A 5 -8.89 8.14 -29.21
N VAL A 6 -8.08 9.10 -28.77
CA VAL A 6 -8.54 10.26 -27.98
C VAL A 6 -9.46 11.14 -28.84
N ASP A 7 -9.11 11.33 -30.11
CA ASP A 7 -9.87 12.17 -31.05
C ASP A 7 -11.17 11.47 -31.46
N ASN A 8 -11.15 10.17 -31.74
CA ASN A 8 -12.35 9.37 -32.00
C ASN A 8 -13.28 9.30 -30.78
N TYR A 9 -12.75 9.24 -29.56
CA TYR A 9 -13.57 9.27 -28.35
C TYR A 9 -14.20 10.65 -28.12
N LYS A 10 -13.48 11.74 -28.38
CA LYS A 10 -14.01 13.11 -28.32
C LYS A 10 -15.09 13.34 -29.39
N SER A 11 -14.86 12.86 -30.61
CA SER A 11 -15.81 12.94 -31.71
C SER A 11 -17.08 12.15 -31.42
N ALA A 12 -16.97 10.91 -30.95
CA ALA A 12 -18.11 10.08 -30.57
C ALA A 12 -18.92 10.69 -29.40
N LEU A 13 -18.26 11.38 -28.47
CA LEU A 13 -18.91 12.08 -27.36
C LEU A 13 -19.64 13.34 -27.85
N ALA A 14 -19.06 14.06 -28.82
CA ALA A 14 -19.66 15.25 -29.45
C ALA A 14 -20.87 14.89 -30.33
N GLU A 15 -20.76 13.79 -31.10
CA GLU A 15 -21.85 13.26 -31.93
C GLU A 15 -23.03 12.76 -31.10
N LEU A 16 -22.81 12.12 -29.97
CA LEU A 16 -23.87 11.63 -29.10
C LEU A 16 -24.66 12.74 -28.38
N GLN A 17 -24.12 13.95 -28.28
CA GLN A 17 -24.69 14.99 -27.44
C GLN A 17 -25.12 16.28 -28.19
N GLY A 18 -24.85 16.39 -29.51
CA GLY A 18 -25.15 17.62 -30.26
C GLY A 18 -24.47 18.88 -29.65
N LEU A 19 -23.49 18.71 -28.78
CA LEU A 19 -22.80 19.76 -28.05
C LEU A 19 -21.52 20.13 -28.79
N ILE A 20 -21.56 21.19 -29.56
CA ILE A 20 -20.35 21.90 -29.97
C ILE A 20 -19.83 22.61 -28.75
N LEU A 21 -18.86 21.99 -28.08
CA LEU A 21 -18.19 22.60 -26.92
C LEU A 21 -17.31 23.76 -27.37
N PRO A 22 -17.50 24.98 -26.86
CA PRO A 22 -16.63 26.09 -27.18
C PRO A 22 -15.24 25.81 -26.69
N LYS A 23 -14.24 25.75 -27.58
CA LYS A 23 -12.83 25.79 -27.20
C LYS A 23 -12.59 27.12 -26.48
N SER A 24 -12.36 27.06 -25.18
CA SER A 24 -11.91 28.25 -24.44
C SER A 24 -10.58 28.70 -25.00
N LYS A 25 -10.57 29.81 -25.73
CA LYS A 25 -9.34 30.45 -26.26
C LYS A 25 -8.50 31.17 -25.22
N THR A 26 -8.90 31.17 -23.95
CA THR A 26 -8.33 32.07 -22.93
C THR A 26 -7.69 31.37 -21.73
N GLY A 27 -7.55 30.04 -21.73
CA GLY A 27 -6.95 29.33 -20.57
C GLY A 27 -7.74 29.48 -19.26
N LYS A 28 -8.90 30.13 -19.25
CA LYS A 28 -9.77 30.26 -18.07
C LYS A 28 -10.53 28.96 -17.82
N LEU A 29 -10.54 28.56 -16.56
CA LEU A 29 -11.30 27.42 -16.08
C LEU A 29 -12.79 27.69 -16.29
N VAL A 30 -13.47 26.84 -17.06
CA VAL A 30 -14.91 26.98 -17.32
C VAL A 30 -15.68 26.37 -16.15
N GLU A 31 -16.55 27.16 -15.54
CA GLU A 31 -17.45 26.67 -14.48
C GLU A 31 -18.35 25.55 -15.02
N GLY A 32 -18.60 24.53 -14.21
CA GLY A 32 -19.35 23.33 -14.64
C GLY A 32 -18.53 22.31 -15.44
N SER A 33 -17.27 22.59 -15.78
CA SER A 33 -16.39 21.61 -16.43
C SER A 33 -15.81 20.62 -15.43
N PHE A 34 -15.31 19.45 -15.91
CA PHE A 34 -14.64 18.48 -15.06
C PHE A 34 -13.37 19.06 -14.40
N ALA A 35 -12.63 19.91 -15.10
CA ALA A 35 -11.47 20.59 -14.55
C ALA A 35 -11.86 21.55 -13.40
N TRP A 36 -12.98 22.25 -13.55
CA TRP A 36 -13.53 23.09 -12.48
C TRP A 36 -13.92 22.26 -11.25
N LEU A 37 -14.64 21.13 -11.46
CA LEU A 37 -15.01 20.20 -10.39
C LEU A 37 -13.78 19.69 -9.63
N LEU A 38 -12.72 19.31 -10.35
CA LEU A 38 -11.46 18.87 -9.74
C LEU A 38 -10.82 19.95 -8.88
N LYS A 39 -10.78 21.20 -9.36
CA LYS A 39 -10.23 22.32 -8.60
C LYS A 39 -11.00 22.53 -7.30
N GLN A 40 -12.33 22.48 -7.34
CA GLN A 40 -13.15 22.57 -6.15
C GLN A 40 -12.87 21.41 -5.18
N TYR A 41 -12.77 20.18 -5.68
CA TYR A 41 -12.46 19.00 -4.87
C TYR A 41 -11.09 19.11 -4.19
N PHE A 42 -10.06 19.53 -4.92
CA PHE A 42 -8.70 19.67 -4.36
C PHE A 42 -8.60 20.76 -3.29
N ASN A 43 -9.48 21.75 -3.30
CA ASN A 43 -9.57 22.78 -2.30
C ASN A 43 -10.49 22.42 -1.11
N SER A 44 -11.17 21.27 -1.16
CA SER A 44 -12.15 20.87 -0.15
C SER A 44 -11.49 20.32 1.13
N SER A 45 -12.20 20.42 2.25
CA SER A 45 -11.83 19.78 3.52
C SER A 45 -11.75 18.26 3.38
N ASN A 46 -12.63 17.65 2.57
CA ASN A 46 -12.61 16.22 2.26
C ASN A 46 -11.26 15.81 1.64
N TRP A 47 -10.75 16.57 0.67
CA TRP A 47 -9.43 16.33 0.08
C TRP A 47 -8.30 16.48 1.10
N HIS A 48 -8.32 17.54 1.89
CA HIS A 48 -7.28 17.82 2.88
C HIS A 48 -7.26 16.83 4.05
N SER A 49 -8.38 16.17 4.33
CA SER A 49 -8.45 15.08 5.32
C SER A 49 -7.69 13.82 4.90
N LEU A 50 -7.43 13.64 3.60
CA LEU A 50 -6.69 12.50 3.07
C LEU A 50 -5.21 12.60 3.44
N SER A 51 -4.56 11.44 3.63
CA SER A 51 -3.10 11.41 3.79
C SER A 51 -2.39 11.92 2.53
N LYS A 52 -1.22 12.56 2.66
CA LYS A 52 -0.43 13.08 1.53
C LYS A 52 -0.16 12.04 0.45
N VAL A 53 0.10 10.79 0.85
CA VAL A 53 0.30 9.67 -0.08
C VAL A 53 -0.98 9.38 -0.88
N THR A 54 -2.13 9.39 -0.22
CA THR A 54 -3.43 9.18 -0.87
C THR A 54 -3.78 10.34 -1.81
N GLN A 55 -3.53 11.59 -1.37
CA GLN A 55 -3.68 12.77 -2.22
C GLN A 55 -2.87 12.62 -3.50
N LYS A 56 -1.56 12.42 -3.38
CA LYS A 56 -0.65 12.27 -4.54
C LYS A 56 -1.08 11.16 -5.50
N GLN A 57 -1.49 10.01 -4.96
CA GLN A 57 -1.96 8.88 -5.80
C GLN A 57 -3.26 9.22 -6.55
N LYS A 58 -4.24 9.80 -5.86
CA LYS A 58 -5.51 10.20 -6.48
C LYS A 58 -5.32 11.34 -7.47
N GLU A 59 -4.52 12.34 -7.12
CA GLU A 59 -4.20 13.48 -7.98
C GLU A 59 -3.63 13.03 -9.33
N LEU A 60 -2.61 12.18 -9.33
CA LEU A 60 -2.02 11.64 -10.55
C LEU A 60 -3.06 10.94 -11.46
N ILE A 61 -4.03 10.26 -10.86
CA ILE A 61 -5.09 9.58 -11.61
C ILE A 61 -6.09 10.60 -12.15
N LEU A 62 -6.57 11.51 -11.31
CA LEU A 62 -7.59 12.49 -11.65
C LEU A 62 -7.07 13.53 -12.66
N MET A 63 -5.82 13.95 -12.54
CA MET A 63 -5.19 14.83 -13.53
C MET A 63 -5.10 14.19 -14.92
N LYS A 64 -4.71 12.90 -15.00
CA LYS A 64 -4.73 12.16 -16.28
C LYS A 64 -6.14 12.04 -16.89
N VAL A 65 -7.17 11.98 -16.07
CA VAL A 65 -8.56 12.04 -16.55
C VAL A 65 -8.87 13.46 -17.02
N CYS A 66 -8.45 14.47 -16.28
CA CYS A 66 -8.64 15.87 -16.63
C CYS A 66 -7.96 16.24 -17.96
N ASP A 67 -6.79 15.72 -18.26
CA ASP A 67 -6.10 15.91 -19.56
C ASP A 67 -6.96 15.44 -20.73
N THR A 68 -7.84 14.46 -20.50
CA THR A 68 -8.70 13.89 -21.56
C THR A 68 -10.07 14.58 -21.64
N ILE A 69 -10.69 14.85 -20.49
CA ILE A 69 -12.09 15.31 -20.42
C ILE A 69 -12.28 16.61 -19.62
N GLY A 70 -11.19 17.33 -19.36
CA GLY A 70 -11.21 18.51 -18.49
C GLY A 70 -12.23 19.59 -18.87
N ASN A 71 -12.49 19.77 -20.16
CA ASN A 71 -13.44 20.75 -20.68
C ASN A 71 -14.89 20.22 -20.78
N ILE A 72 -15.13 18.92 -20.51
CA ILE A 72 -16.46 18.31 -20.57
C ILE A 72 -17.26 18.74 -19.33
N PRO A 73 -18.54 19.12 -19.46
CA PRO A 73 -19.40 19.32 -18.28
C PRO A 73 -19.43 18.06 -17.41
N TYR A 74 -19.18 18.22 -16.11
CA TYR A 74 -19.11 17.04 -15.22
C TYR A 74 -20.45 16.31 -15.10
N GLN A 75 -21.58 17.00 -15.31
CA GLN A 75 -22.93 16.42 -15.35
C GLN A 75 -23.13 15.48 -16.56
N ALA A 76 -22.37 15.68 -17.65
CA ALA A 76 -22.43 14.83 -18.82
C ALA A 76 -21.64 13.52 -18.67
N ILE A 77 -20.94 13.33 -17.55
CA ILE A 77 -20.16 12.11 -17.29
C ILE A 77 -21.11 11.02 -16.79
N GLU A 78 -21.37 10.04 -17.66
CA GLU A 78 -22.23 8.90 -17.37
C GLU A 78 -21.43 7.64 -17.00
N LYS A 79 -22.14 6.67 -16.43
CA LYS A 79 -21.59 5.35 -16.06
C LYS A 79 -20.86 4.65 -17.21
N LYS A 80 -21.39 4.74 -18.47
CA LYS A 80 -20.76 4.15 -19.66
C LYS A 80 -19.34 4.68 -19.90
N HIS A 81 -19.09 5.98 -19.65
CA HIS A 81 -17.77 6.59 -19.83
C HIS A 81 -16.74 6.06 -18.82
N ILE A 82 -17.18 5.81 -17.60
CA ILE A 82 -16.33 5.25 -16.55
C ILE A 82 -16.04 3.77 -16.81
N ILE A 83 -17.04 3.01 -17.28
CA ILE A 83 -16.84 1.62 -17.71
C ILE A 83 -15.80 1.55 -18.84
N ALA A 84 -15.88 2.41 -19.84
CA ALA A 84 -14.88 2.50 -20.91
C ALA A 84 -13.48 2.86 -20.35
N GLY A 85 -13.42 3.72 -19.32
CA GLY A 85 -12.19 4.03 -18.60
C GLY A 85 -11.58 2.84 -17.84
N VAL A 86 -12.42 1.98 -17.28
CA VAL A 86 -12.01 0.72 -16.64
C VAL A 86 -11.49 -0.25 -17.68
N GLU A 87 -12.20 -0.43 -18.79
CA GLU A 87 -11.84 -1.37 -19.85
C GLU A 87 -10.49 -1.02 -20.50
N ARG A 88 -10.20 0.26 -20.71
CA ARG A 88 -8.86 0.72 -21.16
C ARG A 88 -7.72 0.29 -20.25
N ARG A 89 -8.01 -0.09 -18.99
CA ARG A 89 -7.06 -0.52 -17.99
C ARG A 89 -7.14 -2.03 -17.69
N LYS A 90 -7.77 -2.82 -18.56
CA LYS A 90 -7.97 -4.27 -18.36
C LYS A 90 -6.69 -5.05 -18.11
N GLU A 91 -5.59 -4.64 -18.76
CA GLU A 91 -4.27 -5.28 -18.55
C GLU A 91 -3.65 -4.94 -17.19
N THR A 92 -4.11 -3.88 -16.54
CA THR A 92 -3.64 -3.42 -15.23
C THR A 92 -4.78 -3.30 -14.22
N PRO A 93 -5.36 -4.42 -13.75
CA PRO A 93 -6.56 -4.41 -12.89
C PRO A 93 -6.40 -3.58 -11.61
N ALA A 94 -5.20 -3.52 -11.03
CA ALA A 94 -4.92 -2.69 -9.86
C ALA A 94 -5.06 -1.19 -10.17
N MET A 95 -4.59 -0.76 -11.35
CA MET A 95 -4.77 0.63 -11.81
C MET A 95 -6.24 0.93 -12.10
N ALA A 96 -6.98 -0.01 -12.71
CA ALA A 96 -8.42 0.13 -12.94
C ALA A 96 -9.20 0.29 -11.61
N ARG A 97 -8.84 -0.46 -10.57
CA ARG A 97 -9.42 -0.31 -9.23
C ARG A 97 -9.10 1.04 -8.58
N ASN A 98 -7.86 1.50 -8.70
CA ASN A 98 -7.45 2.81 -8.19
C ASN A 98 -8.14 3.95 -8.93
N PHE A 99 -8.31 3.84 -10.26
CA PHE A 99 -9.10 4.75 -11.07
C PHE A 99 -10.54 4.86 -10.57
N LEU A 100 -11.24 3.73 -10.41
CA LEU A 100 -12.59 3.70 -9.84
C LEU A 100 -12.65 4.30 -8.44
N LYS A 101 -11.66 4.00 -7.59
CA LYS A 101 -11.59 4.54 -6.22
C LYS A 101 -11.40 6.06 -6.21
N ALA A 102 -10.61 6.59 -7.13
CA ALA A 102 -10.37 8.02 -7.25
C ALA A 102 -11.64 8.75 -7.69
N LEU A 103 -12.30 8.27 -8.77
CA LEU A 103 -13.54 8.84 -9.28
C LEU A 103 -14.71 8.71 -8.31
N ASN A 104 -14.89 7.55 -7.65
CA ASN A 104 -15.90 7.42 -6.60
C ASN A 104 -15.72 8.45 -5.49
N GLY A 105 -14.47 8.71 -5.08
CA GLY A 105 -14.21 9.72 -4.05
C GLY A 105 -14.55 11.14 -4.51
N LEU A 106 -14.27 11.48 -5.77
CA LEU A 106 -14.61 12.77 -6.37
C LEU A 106 -16.12 12.95 -6.48
N PHE A 107 -16.81 11.97 -7.08
CA PHE A 107 -18.25 12.09 -7.34
C PHE A 107 -19.10 11.98 -6.07
N ASN A 108 -18.70 11.19 -5.08
CA ASN A 108 -19.38 11.21 -3.77
C ASN A 108 -19.26 12.59 -3.11
N TRP A 109 -18.07 13.19 -3.13
CA TRP A 109 -17.90 14.55 -2.64
C TRP A 109 -18.77 15.55 -3.43
N ALA A 110 -18.87 15.41 -4.75
CA ALA A 110 -19.72 16.29 -5.55
C ALA A 110 -21.22 16.16 -5.19
N ILE A 111 -21.68 14.96 -4.82
CA ILE A 111 -23.04 14.74 -4.29
C ILE A 111 -23.20 15.44 -2.93
N ASP A 112 -22.24 15.24 -2.02
CA ASP A 112 -22.26 15.86 -0.68
C ASP A 112 -22.30 17.41 -0.76
N GLN A 113 -21.80 17.98 -1.87
CA GLN A 113 -21.87 19.44 -2.15
C GLN A 113 -23.11 19.87 -2.95
N GLY A 114 -24.02 18.96 -3.28
CA GLY A 114 -25.21 19.26 -4.10
C GLY A 114 -24.90 19.55 -5.58
N LEU A 115 -23.69 19.23 -6.07
CA LEU A 115 -23.27 19.45 -7.45
C LEU A 115 -23.75 18.34 -8.40
N LEU A 116 -24.04 17.15 -7.88
CA LEU A 116 -24.56 16.00 -8.59
C LEU A 116 -25.64 15.30 -7.76
N GLU A 117 -26.63 14.75 -8.42
CA GLU A 117 -27.64 13.91 -7.78
C GLU A 117 -27.17 12.46 -7.64
N ASN A 118 -26.40 11.96 -8.60
CA ASN A 118 -25.99 10.57 -8.66
C ASN A 118 -24.49 10.44 -8.95
N ASN A 119 -23.87 9.40 -8.38
CA ASN A 119 -22.48 9.06 -8.66
C ASN A 119 -22.38 8.14 -9.88
N PRO A 120 -21.86 8.61 -11.03
CA PRO A 120 -21.74 7.78 -12.23
C PRO A 120 -20.74 6.62 -12.09
N ALA A 121 -19.89 6.62 -11.06
CA ALA A 121 -18.95 5.52 -10.78
C ALA A 121 -19.54 4.47 -9.83
N LEU A 122 -20.75 4.70 -9.29
CA LEU A 122 -21.36 3.79 -8.33
C LEU A 122 -21.80 2.47 -8.99
N GLY A 123 -21.60 1.36 -8.29
CA GLY A 123 -22.04 0.03 -8.74
C GLY A 123 -21.27 -0.53 -9.95
N ILE A 124 -20.16 0.09 -10.36
CA ILE A 124 -19.30 -0.49 -11.40
C ILE A 124 -18.48 -1.63 -10.78
N LYS A 125 -18.57 -2.80 -11.40
CA LYS A 125 -17.84 -3.99 -10.94
C LYS A 125 -16.32 -3.77 -11.01
N ARG A 126 -15.65 -4.01 -9.89
CA ARG A 126 -14.18 -3.89 -9.84
C ARG A 126 -13.53 -5.07 -10.58
N PRO A 127 -12.59 -4.82 -11.50
CA PRO A 127 -11.86 -5.90 -12.16
C PRO A 127 -11.20 -6.83 -11.15
N PRO A 128 -11.20 -8.16 -11.37
CA PRO A 128 -10.50 -9.09 -10.50
C PRO A 128 -8.99 -8.82 -10.55
N LEU A 129 -8.31 -8.94 -9.41
CA LEU A 129 -6.85 -8.86 -9.38
C LEU A 129 -6.25 -10.15 -9.94
N LYS A 130 -5.19 -10.04 -10.75
CA LYS A 130 -4.42 -11.19 -11.26
C LYS A 130 -3.83 -12.03 -10.12
N ASN A 131 -3.41 -11.36 -9.03
CA ASN A 131 -2.95 -12.01 -7.82
C ASN A 131 -3.83 -11.59 -6.63
N LYS A 132 -4.59 -12.55 -6.08
CA LYS A 132 -5.48 -12.35 -4.93
C LYS A 132 -4.74 -12.45 -3.59
N GLU A 133 -3.57 -13.10 -3.56
CA GLU A 133 -2.80 -13.35 -2.34
C GLU A 133 -1.93 -12.14 -1.92
N GLY A 134 -1.85 -11.13 -2.80
CA GLY A 134 -1.04 -9.94 -2.57
C GLY A 134 0.47 -10.21 -2.72
N PHE A 135 1.30 -9.59 -1.90
CA PHE A 135 2.75 -9.80 -1.96
C PHE A 135 3.14 -11.22 -1.61
N PRO A 136 4.03 -11.88 -2.39
CA PRO A 136 4.55 -13.20 -2.08
C PRO A 136 5.16 -13.25 -0.68
N VAL A 137 4.81 -14.31 0.07
CA VAL A 137 5.37 -14.54 1.41
C VAL A 137 6.79 -15.09 1.26
N TRP A 138 7.71 -14.65 2.10
CA TRP A 138 9.03 -15.27 2.21
C TRP A 138 8.91 -16.65 2.85
N THR A 139 9.75 -17.58 2.39
CA THR A 139 9.95 -18.87 3.02
C THR A 139 11.21 -18.86 3.88
N GLU A 140 11.40 -19.88 4.70
CA GLU A 140 12.65 -20.05 5.46
C GLU A 140 13.86 -20.22 4.52
N GLU A 141 13.68 -20.92 3.41
CA GLU A 141 14.69 -21.06 2.36
C GLU A 141 15.11 -19.73 1.73
N ASP A 142 14.16 -18.78 1.54
CA ASP A 142 14.49 -17.44 1.05
C ASP A 142 15.36 -16.69 2.06
N VAL A 143 15.03 -16.81 3.35
CA VAL A 143 15.81 -16.19 4.42
C VAL A 143 17.22 -16.75 4.43
N GLU A 144 17.35 -18.09 4.34
CA GLU A 144 18.65 -18.77 4.30
C GLU A 144 19.48 -18.32 3.09
N LYS A 145 18.91 -18.31 1.88
CA LYS A 145 19.58 -17.78 0.66
C LYS A 145 20.04 -16.34 0.84
N TYR A 146 19.24 -15.51 1.49
CA TYR A 146 19.62 -14.13 1.74
C TYR A 146 20.79 -14.06 2.72
N TYR A 147 20.80 -14.88 3.78
CA TYR A 147 21.88 -14.95 4.76
C TYR A 147 23.19 -15.50 4.18
N GLN A 148 23.11 -16.46 3.30
CA GLN A 148 24.28 -16.98 2.55
C GLN A 148 24.93 -15.89 1.69
N ARG A 149 24.14 -14.99 1.11
CA ARG A 149 24.65 -13.86 0.31
C ARG A 149 25.14 -12.70 1.17
N TRP A 150 24.46 -12.44 2.29
CA TRP A 150 24.69 -11.29 3.16
C TRP A 150 24.91 -11.75 4.60
N SER A 151 26.19 -11.95 4.95
CA SER A 151 26.60 -12.39 6.27
C SER A 151 26.45 -11.29 7.33
N HIS A 152 26.59 -11.65 8.60
CA HIS A 152 26.71 -10.67 9.69
C HIS A 152 27.82 -9.65 9.39
N GLY A 153 27.64 -8.41 9.79
CA GLY A 153 28.54 -7.32 9.49
C GLY A 153 28.25 -6.58 8.18
N THR A 154 27.16 -6.93 7.46
CA THR A 154 26.72 -6.21 6.26
C THR A 154 25.47 -5.37 6.52
N HIS A 155 25.31 -4.25 5.81
CA HIS A 155 24.09 -3.44 5.88
C HIS A 155 22.86 -4.25 5.49
N GLU A 156 22.98 -5.06 4.47
CA GLU A 156 21.90 -5.91 3.96
C GLU A 156 21.42 -6.92 5.00
N ARG A 157 22.36 -7.44 5.84
CA ARG A 157 21.99 -8.31 6.96
C ARG A 157 21.21 -7.54 8.03
N VAL A 158 21.63 -6.35 8.39
CA VAL A 158 20.88 -5.49 9.31
C VAL A 158 19.47 -5.20 8.76
N TRP A 159 19.35 -4.91 7.46
CA TRP A 159 18.07 -4.60 6.83
C TRP A 159 17.05 -5.74 6.96
N ILE A 160 17.48 -6.97 6.64
CA ILE A 160 16.56 -8.12 6.73
C ILE A 160 16.21 -8.44 8.18
N ASP A 161 17.17 -8.41 9.08
CA ASP A 161 16.95 -8.82 10.48
C ASP A 161 16.04 -7.81 11.20
N VAL A 162 16.24 -6.50 10.97
CA VAL A 162 15.32 -5.48 11.49
C VAL A 162 13.91 -5.73 10.97
N LEU A 163 13.73 -5.97 9.66
CA LEU A 163 12.40 -6.23 9.09
C LEU A 163 11.77 -7.53 9.61
N LEU A 164 12.56 -8.59 9.74
CA LEU A 164 12.08 -9.93 10.09
C LEU A 164 11.74 -10.05 11.58
N TYR A 165 12.64 -9.60 12.45
CA TYR A 165 12.47 -9.77 13.90
C TYR A 165 11.55 -8.71 14.53
N THR A 166 11.41 -7.54 13.90
CA THR A 166 10.42 -6.56 14.35
C THR A 166 9.06 -6.74 13.65
N GLY A 167 9.04 -7.34 12.47
CA GLY A 167 7.85 -7.42 11.64
C GLY A 167 7.29 -6.06 11.22
N LEU A 168 8.01 -4.96 11.37
CA LEU A 168 7.55 -3.61 11.05
C LEU A 168 7.27 -3.41 9.56
N ARG A 169 6.39 -2.47 9.26
CA ARG A 169 6.27 -1.99 7.87
C ARG A 169 7.53 -1.25 7.48
N ARG A 170 7.89 -1.31 6.21
CA ARG A 170 9.08 -0.64 5.67
C ARG A 170 9.23 0.82 6.11
N GLY A 171 8.13 1.59 6.10
CA GLY A 171 8.13 2.99 6.53
C GLY A 171 8.42 3.17 8.03
N ASP A 172 8.01 2.22 8.85
CA ASP A 172 8.28 2.24 10.29
C ASP A 172 9.70 1.74 10.58
N ALA A 173 10.15 0.67 9.92
CA ALA A 173 11.46 0.06 10.10
C ALA A 173 12.64 1.02 9.82
N VAL A 174 12.51 1.90 8.81
CA VAL A 174 13.57 2.89 8.48
C VAL A 174 13.66 4.06 9.46
N ARG A 175 12.75 4.15 10.45
CA ARG A 175 12.70 5.26 11.41
C ARG A 175 13.25 4.89 12.78
N ILE A 176 13.29 3.60 13.10
CA ILE A 176 13.70 3.12 14.43
C ILE A 176 15.20 3.10 14.58
N GLY A 177 15.68 3.44 15.78
CA GLY A 177 17.06 3.42 16.21
C GLY A 177 17.16 3.32 17.72
N TRP A 178 18.37 3.48 18.28
CA TRP A 178 18.58 3.40 19.72
C TRP A 178 17.78 4.41 20.54
N LYS A 179 17.43 5.55 19.97
CA LYS A 179 16.55 6.55 20.61
C LYS A 179 15.14 6.04 20.91
N ASP A 180 14.69 5.02 20.19
CA ASP A 180 13.38 4.40 20.34
C ASP A 180 13.43 3.16 21.25
N VAL A 181 14.60 2.84 21.84
CA VAL A 181 14.82 1.67 22.72
C VAL A 181 14.89 2.10 24.16
N LYS A 182 14.09 1.47 25.00
CA LYS A 182 14.17 1.58 26.46
C LYS A 182 13.97 0.18 27.06
N ASP A 183 14.81 -0.21 28.02
CA ASP A 183 14.73 -1.52 28.69
C ASP A 183 14.69 -2.70 27.71
N ASN A 184 15.52 -2.65 26.66
CA ASN A 184 15.56 -3.62 25.57
C ASN A 184 14.26 -3.78 24.77
N ILE A 185 13.39 -2.77 24.80
CA ILE A 185 12.11 -2.74 24.06
C ILE A 185 12.11 -1.55 23.12
N ILE A 186 11.88 -1.81 21.83
CA ILE A 186 11.62 -0.78 20.83
C ILE A 186 10.19 -0.29 21.02
N HIS A 187 10.00 1.01 21.22
CA HIS A 187 8.68 1.65 21.27
C HIS A 187 8.54 2.65 20.14
N LEU A 188 7.47 2.53 19.36
CA LEU A 188 7.15 3.49 18.29
C LEU A 188 5.65 3.60 18.05
N LYS A 189 5.26 4.71 17.44
CA LYS A 189 3.92 4.90 16.86
C LYS A 189 3.95 4.69 15.35
N THR A 190 3.04 3.87 14.82
CA THR A 190 3.07 3.46 13.41
C THR A 190 2.59 4.54 12.45
N GLU A 191 3.30 4.75 11.33
CA GLU A 191 2.96 5.74 10.29
C GLU A 191 1.57 5.49 9.70
N LYS A 192 1.20 4.23 9.46
CA LYS A 192 -0.08 3.88 8.84
C LYS A 192 -1.29 4.27 9.66
N SER A 193 -1.17 4.29 10.98
CA SER A 193 -2.22 4.74 11.90
C SER A 193 -2.22 6.26 12.11
N LYS A 194 -1.46 7.03 11.31
CA LYS A 194 -1.19 8.45 11.56
C LYS A 194 -0.58 8.69 12.95
N PHE A 195 0.31 7.80 13.38
CA PHE A 195 1.00 7.84 14.68
C PHE A 195 0.08 7.72 15.91
N GLN A 196 -1.06 7.02 15.76
CA GLN A 196 -2.01 6.80 16.85
C GLN A 196 -1.86 5.43 17.51
N THR A 197 -1.24 4.44 16.83
CA THR A 197 -1.08 3.08 17.37
C THR A 197 0.33 2.87 17.86
N ASP A 198 0.47 2.64 19.15
CA ASP A 198 1.72 2.25 19.79
C ASP A 198 2.04 0.78 19.50
N VAL A 199 3.34 0.49 19.35
CA VAL A 199 3.87 -0.87 19.19
C VAL A 199 5.08 -1.00 20.08
N PHE A 200 5.15 -2.09 20.85
CA PHE A 200 6.25 -2.42 21.76
C PHE A 200 6.88 -3.74 21.33
N LEU A 201 8.15 -3.72 20.94
CA LEU A 201 8.86 -4.85 20.36
C LEU A 201 10.12 -5.14 21.17
N PRO A 202 10.14 -6.19 21.98
CA PRO A 202 11.38 -6.66 22.62
C PRO A 202 12.44 -6.98 21.57
N ILE A 203 13.67 -6.58 21.81
CA ILE A 203 14.80 -6.93 20.95
C ILE A 203 15.19 -8.37 21.25
N LEU A 204 14.93 -9.25 20.27
CA LEU A 204 15.31 -10.66 20.37
C LEU A 204 16.85 -10.83 20.28
N PRO A 205 17.43 -11.89 20.87
CA PRO A 205 18.87 -12.11 20.86
C PRO A 205 19.51 -12.10 19.47
N GLU A 206 18.80 -12.64 18.47
CA GLU A 206 19.26 -12.66 17.07
C GLU A 206 19.35 -11.25 16.49
N LEU A 207 18.37 -10.39 16.79
CA LEU A 207 18.39 -8.99 16.37
C LEU A 207 19.49 -8.22 17.12
N ALA A 208 19.61 -8.42 18.43
CA ALA A 208 20.66 -7.79 19.24
C ALA A 208 22.04 -8.07 18.65
N LYS A 209 22.36 -9.34 18.38
CA LYS A 209 23.62 -9.76 17.75
C LYS A 209 23.87 -9.05 16.42
N THR A 210 22.83 -8.90 15.59
CA THR A 210 22.95 -8.21 14.29
C THR A 210 23.19 -6.72 14.47
N LEU A 211 22.54 -6.08 15.44
CA LEU A 211 22.73 -4.65 15.73
C LEU A 211 24.10 -4.34 16.37
N GLU A 212 24.68 -5.28 17.12
CA GLU A 212 26.01 -5.16 17.70
C GLU A 212 27.12 -5.32 16.66
N THR A 213 26.94 -6.21 15.68
CA THR A 213 27.97 -6.58 14.71
C THR A 213 27.82 -5.89 13.36
N GLY A 214 26.65 -5.36 13.06
CA GLY A 214 26.35 -4.79 11.76
C GLY A 214 26.53 -3.28 11.70
N PRO A 215 26.71 -2.71 10.50
CA PRO A 215 26.75 -1.27 10.32
C PRO A 215 25.33 -0.71 10.49
N ILE A 216 25.18 0.15 11.49
CA ILE A 216 23.96 0.92 11.76
C ILE A 216 24.26 2.41 11.66
N GLY A 217 23.23 3.22 11.40
CA GLY A 217 23.38 4.68 11.37
C GLY A 217 23.30 5.27 12.77
N GLU A 218 23.69 6.52 12.91
CA GLU A 218 23.62 7.26 14.19
C GLU A 218 22.16 7.38 14.69
N GLU A 219 21.21 7.64 13.77
CA GLU A 219 19.81 7.84 14.14
C GLU A 219 18.94 6.59 13.99
N THR A 220 19.30 5.69 13.07
CA THR A 220 18.42 4.56 12.69
C THR A 220 19.23 3.28 12.48
N PHE A 221 18.64 2.13 12.84
CA PHE A 221 19.26 0.83 12.60
C PHE A 221 19.46 0.56 11.11
N ILE A 222 18.46 0.88 10.28
CA ILE A 222 18.54 0.75 8.83
C ILE A 222 19.14 2.03 8.25
N CYS A 223 20.34 1.92 7.70
CA CYS A 223 21.04 3.01 7.02
C CYS A 223 21.60 2.58 5.66
N SER A 224 22.01 3.57 4.85
CA SER A 224 22.69 3.35 3.57
C SER A 224 24.13 2.92 3.78
N LYS A 225 24.81 2.50 2.70
CA LYS A 225 26.22 2.13 2.73
C LYS A 225 27.18 3.26 3.16
N VAL A 226 26.69 4.49 3.18
CA VAL A 226 27.40 5.66 3.70
C VAL A 226 26.82 6.12 5.05
N ASN A 227 26.18 5.20 5.78
CA ASN A 227 25.56 5.37 7.10
C ASN A 227 24.49 6.48 7.19
N GLN A 228 23.93 6.90 6.06
CA GLN A 228 22.88 7.90 6.04
C GLN A 228 21.49 7.26 6.15
N LYS A 229 20.57 8.01 6.74
CA LYS A 229 19.17 7.63 6.88
C LYS A 229 18.49 7.45 5.52
N PHE A 230 17.75 6.38 5.37
CA PHE A 230 16.91 6.14 4.21
C PHE A 230 15.56 6.86 4.28
N THR A 231 15.06 7.27 3.10
CA THR A 231 13.61 7.37 2.92
C THR A 231 13.01 5.97 2.76
N LYS A 232 11.72 5.80 3.03
CA LYS A 232 11.07 4.50 2.82
C LYS A 232 11.10 4.04 1.36
N GLU A 233 11.12 4.97 0.40
CA GLU A 233 11.19 4.69 -1.03
C GLU A 233 12.60 4.23 -1.42
N SER A 234 13.63 4.97 -1.03
CA SER A 234 15.02 4.61 -1.33
C SER A 234 15.43 3.29 -0.68
N PHE A 235 15.04 3.06 0.57
CA PHE A 235 15.24 1.77 1.22
C PHE A 235 14.53 0.63 0.46
N GLY A 236 13.28 0.87 0.00
CA GLY A 236 12.55 -0.13 -0.77
C GLY A 236 13.25 -0.54 -2.07
N ASN A 237 13.95 0.39 -2.71
CA ASN A 237 14.78 0.10 -3.89
C ASN A 237 16.04 -0.67 -3.49
N GLY A 238 16.80 -0.19 -2.51
CA GLY A 238 18.01 -0.86 -2.02
C GLY A 238 17.77 -2.29 -1.52
N PHE A 239 16.68 -2.48 -0.76
CA PHE A 239 16.31 -3.82 -0.29
C PHE A 239 15.91 -4.76 -1.44
N ARG A 240 15.21 -4.25 -2.46
CA ARG A 240 14.89 -5.03 -3.66
C ARG A 240 16.17 -5.44 -4.41
N ASP A 241 17.13 -4.54 -4.53
CA ASP A 241 18.39 -4.82 -5.21
C ASP A 241 19.21 -5.84 -4.43
N ALA A 242 19.22 -5.77 -3.08
CA ALA A 242 19.81 -6.80 -2.22
C ALA A 242 19.13 -8.17 -2.38
N CYS A 243 17.79 -8.19 -2.46
CA CYS A 243 17.03 -9.43 -2.74
C CYS A 243 17.40 -10.02 -4.10
N ASN A 244 17.45 -9.19 -5.15
CA ASN A 244 17.81 -9.63 -6.50
C ASN A 244 19.23 -10.23 -6.53
N ALA A 245 20.19 -9.62 -5.84
CA ALA A 245 21.56 -10.12 -5.71
C ALA A 245 21.64 -11.48 -4.98
N ALA A 246 20.64 -11.79 -4.13
CA ALA A 246 20.46 -13.10 -3.49
C ALA A 246 19.56 -14.07 -4.29
N GLY A 247 19.16 -13.70 -5.52
CA GLY A 247 18.26 -14.51 -6.35
C GLY A 247 16.80 -14.57 -5.86
N ILE A 248 16.36 -13.59 -5.07
CA ILE A 248 15.04 -13.57 -4.43
C ILE A 248 14.18 -12.47 -5.04
N LYS A 249 13.04 -12.85 -5.65
CA LYS A 249 12.07 -11.93 -6.24
C LYS A 249 10.91 -11.62 -5.30
N LYS A 250 11.23 -11.21 -4.06
CA LYS A 250 10.24 -10.91 -3.01
C LYS A 250 10.53 -9.53 -2.38
N SER A 251 9.58 -9.01 -1.64
CA SER A 251 9.65 -7.64 -1.07
C SER A 251 9.71 -7.66 0.46
N ALA A 252 10.09 -6.52 1.06
CA ALA A 252 10.05 -6.31 2.52
C ALA A 252 8.67 -6.60 3.13
N HIS A 253 7.57 -6.40 2.38
CA HIS A 253 6.23 -6.72 2.88
C HIS A 253 6.01 -8.24 3.02
N GLY A 254 6.65 -9.04 2.19
CA GLY A 254 6.64 -10.50 2.31
C GLY A 254 7.33 -10.99 3.59
N LEU A 255 8.40 -10.33 4.05
CA LEU A 255 9.05 -10.62 5.34
C LEU A 255 8.13 -10.39 6.53
N ARG A 256 7.39 -9.29 6.53
CA ARG A 256 6.39 -9.03 7.57
C ARG A 256 5.30 -10.11 7.61
N LYS A 257 4.91 -10.65 6.45
CA LYS A 257 4.00 -11.80 6.40
C LYS A 257 4.64 -13.04 7.02
N LEU A 258 5.93 -13.31 6.73
CA LEU A 258 6.66 -14.42 7.35
C LEU A 258 6.76 -14.24 8.86
N ALA A 259 7.13 -13.04 9.35
CA ALA A 259 7.17 -12.75 10.78
C ALA A 259 5.82 -13.02 11.47
N ALA A 260 4.71 -12.60 10.85
CA ALA A 260 3.38 -12.88 11.38
C ALA A 260 3.03 -14.37 11.36
N THR A 261 3.43 -15.10 10.33
CA THR A 261 3.26 -16.55 10.25
C THR A 261 4.08 -17.27 11.32
N ARG A 262 5.34 -16.86 11.53
CA ARG A 262 6.20 -17.41 12.62
C ARG A 262 5.54 -17.20 13.98
N ALA A 263 5.10 -15.98 14.29
CA ALA A 263 4.45 -15.66 15.55
C ALA A 263 3.15 -16.48 15.75
N ALA A 264 2.31 -16.60 14.74
CA ALA A 264 1.09 -17.40 14.79
C ALA A 264 1.39 -18.89 14.98
N ASN A 265 2.38 -19.44 14.26
CA ASN A 265 2.81 -20.84 14.40
C ASN A 265 3.39 -21.13 15.80
N SER A 266 4.00 -20.13 16.43
CA SER A 266 4.48 -20.20 17.83
C SER A 266 3.36 -20.02 18.86
N GLY A 267 2.09 -19.92 18.43
CA GLY A 267 0.94 -19.88 19.32
C GLY A 267 0.48 -18.49 19.73
N ALA A 268 0.98 -17.42 19.09
CA ALA A 268 0.52 -16.07 19.39
C ALA A 268 -0.98 -15.92 19.08
N THR A 269 -1.72 -15.36 20.05
CA THR A 269 -3.15 -15.05 19.91
C THR A 269 -3.39 -13.88 18.97
N VAL A 270 -4.65 -13.70 18.53
CA VAL A 270 -5.08 -12.54 17.73
C VAL A 270 -4.67 -11.23 18.41
N SER A 271 -4.89 -11.10 19.71
CA SER A 271 -4.54 -9.90 20.48
C SER A 271 -3.03 -9.65 20.53
N GLN A 272 -2.23 -10.71 20.70
CA GLN A 272 -0.77 -10.60 20.68
C GLN A 272 -0.24 -10.19 19.29
N LEU A 273 -0.79 -10.77 18.21
CA LEU A 273 -0.44 -10.36 16.85
C LEU A 273 -0.83 -8.90 16.59
N LYS A 274 -1.99 -8.45 17.06
CA LYS A 274 -2.39 -7.04 16.97
C LYS A 274 -1.40 -6.14 17.68
N ALA A 275 -0.97 -6.49 18.87
CA ALA A 275 0.01 -5.72 19.65
C ALA A 275 1.38 -5.63 18.93
N ILE A 276 1.92 -6.76 18.46
CA ILE A 276 3.23 -6.81 17.78
C ILE A 276 3.19 -6.06 16.45
N PHE A 277 2.15 -6.27 15.64
CA PHE A 277 2.10 -5.75 14.28
C PHE A 277 1.35 -4.40 14.15
N GLY A 278 0.85 -3.83 15.23
CA GLY A 278 0.08 -2.58 15.20
C GLY A 278 -1.14 -2.69 14.27
N TRP A 279 -1.88 -3.81 14.37
CA TRP A 279 -3.17 -3.98 13.66
C TRP A 279 -4.32 -3.56 14.56
N THR A 280 -5.24 -2.77 14.03
CA THR A 280 -6.45 -2.36 14.72
C THR A 280 -7.59 -3.36 14.52
N GLU A 281 -7.62 -4.00 13.33
CA GLU A 281 -8.67 -4.93 12.93
C GLU A 281 -8.27 -6.39 13.17
N ASP A 282 -9.20 -7.19 13.69
CA ASP A 282 -9.00 -8.62 13.95
C ASP A 282 -8.81 -9.44 12.68
N GLN A 283 -9.41 -8.99 11.57
CA GLN A 283 -9.38 -9.70 10.29
C GLN A 283 -7.95 -10.01 9.81
N MET A 284 -7.02 -9.06 10.00
CA MET A 284 -5.63 -9.26 9.59
C MET A 284 -4.91 -10.29 10.47
N ALA A 285 -5.11 -10.26 11.78
CA ALA A 285 -4.50 -11.21 12.70
C ALA A 285 -5.11 -12.62 12.53
N SER A 286 -6.43 -12.70 12.41
CA SER A 286 -7.17 -13.95 12.20
C SER A 286 -6.75 -14.68 10.91
N LEU A 287 -6.27 -13.96 9.90
CA LEU A 287 -5.75 -14.58 8.67
C LEU A 287 -4.57 -15.53 8.96
N TYR A 288 -3.72 -15.16 9.92
CA TYR A 288 -2.54 -15.94 10.29
C TYR A 288 -2.86 -17.02 11.33
N THR A 289 -3.67 -16.68 12.34
CA THR A 289 -4.01 -17.65 13.42
C THR A 289 -4.87 -18.79 12.92
N LYS A 290 -5.81 -18.55 11.99
CA LYS A 290 -6.69 -19.62 11.44
C LYS A 290 -5.91 -20.82 10.90
N SER A 291 -4.81 -20.59 10.18
CA SER A 291 -4.00 -21.66 9.61
C SER A 291 -3.15 -22.35 10.69
N ALA A 292 -2.53 -21.57 11.58
CA ALA A 292 -1.73 -22.07 12.69
C ALA A 292 -2.58 -22.86 13.69
N ASP A 293 -3.72 -22.31 14.11
CA ASP A 293 -4.64 -22.96 15.04
C ASP A 293 -5.20 -24.27 14.47
N ARG A 294 -5.55 -24.30 13.17
CA ARG A 294 -6.04 -25.52 12.53
C ARG A 294 -5.01 -26.66 12.58
N LYS A 295 -3.73 -26.37 12.28
CA LYS A 295 -2.66 -27.35 12.37
C LYS A 295 -2.43 -27.82 13.79
N ARG A 296 -2.35 -26.89 14.75
CA ARG A 296 -2.16 -27.20 16.18
C ARG A 296 -3.31 -28.05 16.72
N LEU A 297 -4.54 -27.62 16.51
CA LEU A 297 -5.73 -28.34 16.97
C LEU A 297 -5.85 -29.73 16.34
N ALA A 298 -5.49 -29.88 15.07
CA ALA A 298 -5.45 -31.18 14.42
C ALA A 298 -4.41 -32.12 15.08
N LEU A 299 -3.20 -31.63 15.33
CA LEU A 299 -2.16 -32.40 16.00
C LEU A 299 -2.54 -32.77 17.45
N GLU A 300 -3.16 -31.85 18.19
CA GLU A 300 -3.65 -32.10 19.54
C GLU A 300 -4.78 -33.15 19.55
N ALA A 301 -5.70 -33.07 18.57
CA ALA A 301 -6.78 -34.03 18.43
C ALA A 301 -6.25 -35.46 18.13
N ILE A 302 -5.31 -35.60 17.21
CA ILE A 302 -4.68 -36.88 16.88
C ILE A 302 -3.98 -37.51 18.10
N LYS A 303 -3.26 -36.68 18.87
CA LYS A 303 -2.61 -37.16 20.12
C LYS A 303 -3.63 -37.68 21.16
N LYS A 304 -4.84 -37.10 21.22
CA LYS A 304 -5.90 -37.61 22.10
C LYS A 304 -6.44 -38.95 21.62
N LEU A 305 -6.60 -39.12 20.29
CA LEU A 305 -7.07 -40.37 19.69
C LEU A 305 -6.05 -41.53 19.86
N GLN A 306 -4.75 -41.23 19.93
CA GLN A 306 -3.71 -42.24 20.19
C GLN A 306 -3.65 -42.72 21.65
N LYS A 307 -4.26 -42.00 22.60
CA LYS A 307 -4.29 -42.36 24.02
C LYS A 307 -5.58 -43.08 24.45
N SER A 308 -6.52 -43.23 23.53
CA SER A 308 -7.72 -44.05 23.68
C SER A 308 -7.53 -45.43 23.03
#